data_ddf53ae9de4e3e2dcfb72f242ced3c06
#
_entry.id   ddf53ae9de4e3e2dcfb72f242ced3c06
#
_cell.length_a   1.000
_cell.length_b   1.000
_cell.length_c   1.000
_cell.angle_alpha   90.00
_cell.angle_beta   90.00
_cell.angle_gamma   90.00
#
_symmetry.space_group_name_H-M   'P 1'
#
loop_
_entity.id
_entity.type
_entity.pdbx_description
1 polymer ?
#
loop_
_entity_poly.entity_id
_entity_poly.type
_entity_poly.pdbx_seq_one_letter_code
_entity_poly.pdbx_strand_id
1 'polypeptide(L)'
;MKRYRHIFTLFVMLLIATVANAQNEKYITHKVTQGQTLFSISKLYDTTVELIVRNNPGSAKKLSVGQTLKIPVNRITETDDNRTVRDGKLYHTIRSKETLFSLGKKYGVTPDEICAANPGLSINNFPIGKEIIIPGQQVGDERETKKASFKFVPVPEEDDVKIEKTHKVKRRETIEKICKKYGISQEDFFKVNPELVGKKVKRKMIVNIPAKRSKAEIEQQPTIVVDTPPVEPEEKRFDRFSDGNTRIAVILPFLLDRYAPEEQGRMVEFYQGLLMAAERLKREGHSFEINTFDSGFKDKSLDSLISSGALDEMDLIIGAYYPNHNKELGRFVKDKDIPLVIPFSNKKDELHKNPMAFFVNTLQASVLPDVARNFIATFPNANVIFVEDTVKSNKGEFIKCLTAELSRNSIPFSTVTVEQISIDSEEQERNKGNDEEEIDILAPLRSLAVEGKDNIIIPLSSSKETLNSILPNLVMANVLDTALTAQFKLFGYPEWQVYAQQAREQLYEVDTYFYATFFTHFSIPEAAKFQNEFIRWYNRDLQKIFPRYGMLGYDIGYQFILSTINYGRELPDKINELPFTPLQSGFKFERIDNNGAMMNKKLFFIHYTRDYNIEKIDLDK
;
A
#
# COMPACT_ATOMS: atom_id res chain seq x y z
N MET A 1 -40.55 67.21 15.80
CA MET A 1 -39.46 66.55 16.55
C MET A 1 -39.76 65.09 16.98
N LYS A 2 -41.02 64.68 17.21
CA LYS A 2 -41.32 63.29 17.64
C LYS A 2 -41.11 62.23 16.55
N ARG A 3 -41.25 62.53 15.25
CA ARG A 3 -41.13 61.57 14.13
C ARG A 3 -39.69 61.13 13.82
N TYR A 4 -38.71 61.96 14.07
CA TYR A 4 -37.27 61.64 13.86
C TYR A 4 -36.65 60.79 14.96
N ARG A 5 -37.24 60.82 16.16
CA ARG A 5 -36.77 60.03 17.31
C ARG A 5 -37.07 58.53 17.15
N HIS A 6 -38.17 58.16 16.47
CA HIS A 6 -38.49 56.75 16.17
C HIS A 6 -37.65 56.20 15.02
N ILE A 7 -37.30 57.03 14.03
CA ILE A 7 -36.46 56.61 12.91
C ILE A 7 -35.02 56.40 13.40
N PHE A 8 -34.53 57.25 14.30
CA PHE A 8 -33.20 57.10 14.90
C PHE A 8 -33.09 55.90 15.83
N THR A 9 -34.14 55.60 16.63
CA THR A 9 -34.19 54.37 17.44
C THR A 9 -34.31 53.12 16.60
N LEU A 10 -35.04 53.13 15.48
CA LEU A 10 -35.10 52.00 14.54
C LEU A 10 -33.75 51.77 13.85
N PHE A 11 -33.05 52.83 13.46
CA PHE A 11 -31.72 52.75 12.84
C PHE A 11 -30.64 52.25 13.80
N VAL A 12 -30.69 52.69 15.07
CA VAL A 12 -29.82 52.18 16.15
C VAL A 12 -30.13 50.72 16.49
N MET A 13 -31.43 50.29 16.51
CA MET A 13 -31.78 48.88 16.66
C MET A 13 -31.37 48.04 15.47
N LEU A 14 -31.44 48.57 14.26
CA LEU A 14 -30.96 47.85 13.05
C LEU A 14 -29.43 47.73 13.06
N LEU A 15 -28.71 48.74 13.54
CA LEU A 15 -27.24 48.68 13.69
C LEU A 15 -26.82 47.70 14.79
N ILE A 16 -27.61 47.58 15.88
CA ILE A 16 -27.37 46.61 16.97
C ILE A 16 -27.67 45.19 16.50
N ALA A 17 -28.68 44.99 15.63
CA ALA A 17 -28.98 43.68 15.06
C ALA A 17 -27.92 43.18 14.07
N THR A 18 -27.19 44.07 13.41
CA THR A 18 -26.07 43.69 12.51
C THR A 18 -24.77 43.40 13.27
N VAL A 19 -24.63 43.81 14.52
CA VAL A 19 -23.47 43.53 15.37
C VAL A 19 -23.66 42.22 16.17
N ALA A 20 -24.88 41.70 16.30
CA ALA A 20 -25.19 40.49 17.07
C ALA A 20 -24.88 39.15 16.34
N ASN A 21 -24.44 39.19 15.08
CA ASN A 21 -24.01 38.00 14.31
C ASN A 21 -22.48 37.92 14.10
N ALA A 22 -21.68 38.66 14.86
CA ALA A 22 -20.26 38.38 15.01
C ALA A 22 -20.11 37.13 15.88
N GLN A 23 -20.17 35.97 15.25
CA GLN A 23 -19.75 34.73 15.88
C GLN A 23 -18.36 34.94 16.47
N ASN A 24 -18.19 34.60 17.72
CA ASN A 24 -16.95 34.68 18.49
C ASN A 24 -15.96 33.63 17.93
N GLU A 25 -15.44 33.85 16.73
CA GLU A 25 -14.32 33.06 16.20
C GLU A 25 -13.11 33.38 17.08
N LYS A 26 -12.71 32.42 17.90
CA LYS A 26 -11.48 32.53 18.68
C LYS A 26 -10.29 32.31 17.77
N TYR A 27 -9.41 33.31 17.67
CA TYR A 27 -8.18 33.22 16.88
C TYR A 27 -6.98 32.99 17.80
N ILE A 28 -6.01 32.20 17.32
CA ILE A 28 -4.64 32.22 17.83
C ILE A 28 -3.83 33.12 16.90
N THR A 29 -2.94 33.93 17.45
CA THR A 29 -2.00 34.71 16.66
C THR A 29 -0.73 33.89 16.42
N HIS A 30 -0.32 33.73 15.18
CA HIS A 30 0.93 33.09 14.76
C HIS A 30 1.85 34.11 14.13
N LYS A 31 3.11 34.20 14.60
CA LYS A 31 4.14 34.99 13.96
C LYS A 31 4.96 34.10 13.01
N VAL A 32 4.90 34.41 11.74
CA VAL A 32 5.60 33.65 10.70
C VAL A 32 7.10 33.67 10.93
N THR A 33 7.73 32.51 10.90
CA THR A 33 9.19 32.34 10.99
C THR A 33 9.78 31.92 9.65
N GLN A 34 11.08 32.11 9.49
CA GLN A 34 11.79 31.78 8.26
C GLN A 34 11.54 30.31 7.82
N GLY A 35 11.24 30.11 6.55
CA GLY A 35 10.92 28.79 5.98
C GLY A 35 9.50 28.29 6.20
N GLN A 36 8.63 29.05 6.87
CA GLN A 36 7.22 28.70 7.00
C GLN A 36 6.41 29.17 5.80
N THR A 37 5.48 28.32 5.37
CA THR A 37 4.48 28.61 4.34
C THR A 37 3.08 28.61 4.98
N LEU A 38 2.09 29.20 4.31
CA LEU A 38 0.69 29.10 4.76
C LEU A 38 0.26 27.65 4.99
N PHE A 39 0.76 26.75 4.15
CA PHE A 39 0.50 25.32 4.29
C PHE A 39 1.13 24.74 5.57
N SER A 40 2.43 25.00 5.83
CA SER A 40 3.07 24.51 7.06
C SER A 40 2.39 25.09 8.32
N ILE A 41 1.91 26.33 8.25
CA ILE A 41 1.17 26.98 9.34
C ILE A 41 -0.23 26.34 9.49
N SER A 42 -0.92 26.05 8.38
CA SER A 42 -2.22 25.37 8.44
C SER A 42 -2.11 23.99 9.10
N LYS A 43 -1.05 23.25 8.81
CA LYS A 43 -0.78 21.95 9.47
C LYS A 43 -0.41 22.09 10.94
N LEU A 44 0.33 23.13 11.31
CA LEU A 44 0.72 23.39 12.71
C LEU A 44 -0.52 23.63 13.61
N TYR A 45 -1.56 24.23 13.05
CA TYR A 45 -2.78 24.60 13.78
C TYR A 45 -4.01 23.76 13.44
N ASP A 46 -3.85 22.66 12.68
CA ASP A 46 -4.94 21.77 12.25
C ASP A 46 -6.10 22.55 11.61
N THR A 47 -5.75 23.44 10.68
CA THR A 47 -6.67 24.28 9.91
C THR A 47 -6.35 24.21 8.41
N THR A 48 -7.11 24.86 7.56
CA THR A 48 -6.85 24.91 6.12
C THR A 48 -6.20 26.22 5.70
N VAL A 49 -5.42 26.19 4.61
CA VAL A 49 -4.83 27.40 4.00
C VAL A 49 -5.91 28.41 3.67
N GLU A 50 -7.04 27.95 3.11
CA GLU A 50 -8.19 28.78 2.78
C GLU A 50 -8.75 29.53 3.98
N LEU A 51 -8.89 28.87 5.14
CA LEU A 51 -9.36 29.49 6.37
C LEU A 51 -8.35 30.52 6.91
N ILE A 52 -7.05 30.25 6.80
CA ILE A 52 -6.03 31.24 7.17
C ILE A 52 -6.11 32.46 6.26
N VAL A 53 -6.17 32.25 4.94
CA VAL A 53 -6.25 33.33 3.94
C VAL A 53 -7.52 34.16 4.13
N ARG A 54 -8.68 33.53 4.32
CA ARG A 54 -9.95 34.21 4.59
C ARG A 54 -9.89 35.13 5.80
N ASN A 55 -9.16 34.72 6.85
CA ASN A 55 -9.01 35.49 8.07
C ASN A 55 -7.82 36.45 8.07
N ASN A 56 -7.00 36.40 6.99
CA ASN A 56 -5.85 37.25 6.77
C ASN A 56 -5.83 37.70 5.30
N PRO A 57 -6.73 38.61 4.88
CA PRO A 57 -6.75 39.09 3.51
C PRO A 57 -5.37 39.62 3.09
N GLY A 58 -4.86 39.17 1.93
CA GLY A 58 -3.52 39.48 1.43
C GLY A 58 -2.43 38.47 1.82
N SER A 59 -2.64 37.57 2.78
CA SER A 59 -1.63 36.55 3.14
C SER A 59 -1.41 35.51 2.04
N ALA A 60 -2.39 35.27 1.16
CA ALA A 60 -2.22 34.43 -0.02
C ALA A 60 -1.29 35.04 -1.06
N LYS A 61 -1.28 36.39 -1.15
CA LYS A 61 -0.45 37.12 -2.11
C LYS A 61 0.95 37.37 -1.56
N LYS A 62 1.07 37.54 -0.23
CA LYS A 62 2.34 37.79 0.45
C LYS A 62 2.33 37.23 1.85
N LEU A 63 3.28 36.34 2.15
CA LEU A 63 3.58 35.84 3.47
C LEU A 63 5.00 36.27 3.85
N SER A 64 5.15 37.10 4.89
CA SER A 64 6.46 37.66 5.28
C SER A 64 6.90 37.13 6.64
N VAL A 65 8.20 36.90 6.81
CA VAL A 65 8.78 36.57 8.12
C VAL A 65 8.49 37.70 9.10
N GLY A 66 8.03 37.35 10.30
CA GLY A 66 7.58 38.32 11.30
C GLY A 66 6.13 38.75 11.17
N GLN A 67 5.45 38.43 10.07
CA GLN A 67 4.02 38.69 9.90
C GLN A 67 3.20 37.94 10.94
N THR A 68 2.20 38.63 11.52
CA THR A 68 1.29 38.02 12.48
C THR A 68 0.00 37.62 11.76
N LEU A 69 -0.30 36.33 11.74
CA LEU A 69 -1.52 35.79 11.18
C LEU A 69 -2.55 35.48 12.27
N LYS A 70 -3.81 35.75 11.97
CA LYS A 70 -4.96 35.28 12.76
C LYS A 70 -5.31 33.89 12.29
N ILE A 71 -5.05 32.89 13.11
CA ILE A 71 -5.35 31.49 12.80
C ILE A 71 -6.68 31.14 13.46
N PRO A 72 -7.73 30.82 12.70
CA PRO A 72 -8.98 30.38 13.25
C PRO A 72 -8.77 29.04 13.95
N VAL A 73 -9.08 28.98 15.23
CA VAL A 73 -9.04 27.75 16.01
C VAL A 73 -10.43 27.17 16.00
N ASN A 74 -10.63 26.13 15.20
CA ASN A 74 -11.71 25.20 15.44
C ASN A 74 -11.38 24.47 16.75
N ARG A 75 -11.67 25.05 17.89
CA ARG A 75 -11.85 24.25 19.08
C ARG A 75 -13.06 23.38 18.81
N ILE A 76 -12.82 22.18 18.37
CA ILE A 76 -13.72 21.08 18.63
C ILE A 76 -13.64 20.93 20.16
N THR A 77 -14.50 21.65 20.85
CA THR A 77 -14.95 21.20 22.18
C THR A 77 -15.45 19.79 21.90
N GLU A 78 -14.97 18.83 22.66
CA GLU A 78 -15.52 17.47 22.75
C GLU A 78 -16.98 17.55 23.28
N THR A 79 -17.84 18.16 22.52
CA THR A 79 -19.28 17.94 22.56
C THR A 79 -19.58 17.12 21.33
N ASP A 80 -20.07 15.96 21.55
CA ASP A 80 -20.38 14.84 20.67
C ASP A 80 -21.46 15.18 19.60
N ASP A 81 -21.32 16.29 18.89
CA ASP A 81 -22.37 16.99 18.15
C ASP A 81 -22.27 16.82 16.61
N ASN A 82 -21.67 15.71 16.17
CA ASN A 82 -21.71 15.29 14.76
C ASN A 82 -22.84 14.26 14.50
N ARG A 83 -23.77 14.16 15.44
CA ARG A 83 -24.92 13.27 15.41
C ARG A 83 -26.17 14.09 15.09
N THR A 84 -26.84 13.74 14.03
CA THR A 84 -28.17 14.28 13.73
C THR A 84 -29.15 13.12 13.71
N VAL A 85 -30.23 13.23 14.46
CA VAL A 85 -31.32 12.24 14.43
C VAL A 85 -32.44 12.81 13.58
N ARG A 86 -32.77 12.10 12.48
CA ARG A 86 -33.90 12.42 11.59
C ARG A 86 -34.65 11.13 11.30
N ASP A 87 -35.98 11.18 11.38
CA ASP A 87 -36.84 10.02 11.08
C ASP A 87 -36.47 8.74 11.85
N GLY A 88 -36.04 8.87 13.11
CA GLY A 88 -35.62 7.76 13.94
C GLY A 88 -34.29 7.12 13.55
N LYS A 89 -33.55 7.71 12.62
CA LYS A 89 -32.22 7.26 12.18
C LYS A 89 -31.14 8.19 12.71
N LEU A 90 -30.02 7.62 13.12
CA LEU A 90 -28.83 8.35 13.51
C LEU A 90 -27.95 8.60 12.29
N TYR A 91 -27.59 9.86 12.08
CA TYR A 91 -26.67 10.29 11.04
C TYR A 91 -25.36 10.75 11.67
N HIS A 92 -24.26 10.50 10.99
CA HIS A 92 -22.92 10.95 11.35
C HIS A 92 -22.24 11.57 10.14
N THR A 93 -21.65 12.77 10.31
CA THR A 93 -20.80 13.38 9.28
C THR A 93 -19.35 12.95 9.47
N ILE A 94 -18.79 12.30 8.46
CA ILE A 94 -17.42 11.77 8.48
C ILE A 94 -16.41 12.90 8.67
N ARG A 95 -15.51 12.74 9.65
CA ARG A 95 -14.42 13.69 9.95
C ARG A 95 -13.08 13.19 9.46
N SER A 96 -12.13 14.11 9.34
CA SER A 96 -10.71 13.77 9.14
C SER A 96 -10.23 12.79 10.21
N LYS A 97 -9.47 11.77 9.79
CA LYS A 97 -8.96 10.66 10.63
C LYS A 97 -10.00 9.65 11.13
N GLU A 98 -11.28 9.81 10.84
CA GLU A 98 -12.25 8.76 11.08
C GLU A 98 -12.16 7.71 9.96
N THR A 99 -12.41 6.47 10.34
CA THR A 99 -12.50 5.32 9.43
C THR A 99 -13.80 4.56 9.71
N LEU A 100 -14.27 3.74 8.77
CA LEU A 100 -15.41 2.84 9.00
C LEU A 100 -15.23 2.03 10.28
N PHE A 101 -13.99 1.57 10.55
CA PHE A 101 -13.66 0.81 11.74
C PHE A 101 -13.77 1.66 13.02
N SER A 102 -13.24 2.90 13.00
CA SER A 102 -13.33 3.80 14.16
C SER A 102 -14.78 4.20 14.46
N LEU A 103 -15.59 4.41 13.42
CA LEU A 103 -17.03 4.67 13.57
C LEU A 103 -17.77 3.43 14.05
N GLY A 104 -17.44 2.25 13.51
CA GLY A 104 -17.98 0.98 13.99
C GLY A 104 -17.75 0.79 15.49
N LYS A 105 -16.53 1.04 15.94
CA LYS A 105 -16.17 1.01 17.37
C LYS A 105 -16.91 2.10 18.20
N LYS A 106 -17.04 3.30 17.63
CA LYS A 106 -17.71 4.44 18.30
C LYS A 106 -19.20 4.18 18.51
N TYR A 107 -19.86 3.56 17.54
CA TYR A 107 -21.31 3.35 17.52
C TYR A 107 -21.75 1.92 17.85
N GLY A 108 -20.82 1.00 18.05
CA GLY A 108 -21.14 -0.40 18.38
C GLY A 108 -21.73 -1.17 17.22
N VAL A 109 -21.39 -0.82 15.98
CA VAL A 109 -21.84 -1.45 14.74
C VAL A 109 -20.62 -1.90 13.92
N THR A 110 -20.83 -2.87 13.04
CA THR A 110 -19.73 -3.33 12.17
C THR A 110 -19.54 -2.38 10.98
N PRO A 111 -18.34 -2.30 10.39
CA PRO A 111 -18.11 -1.58 9.14
C PRO A 111 -19.06 -2.00 8.00
N ASP A 112 -19.37 -3.30 7.93
CA ASP A 112 -20.25 -3.86 6.91
C ASP A 112 -21.70 -3.40 7.10
N GLU A 113 -22.18 -3.30 8.34
CA GLU A 113 -23.51 -2.74 8.64
C GLU A 113 -23.60 -1.26 8.26
N ILE A 114 -22.52 -0.47 8.52
CA ILE A 114 -22.46 0.92 8.08
C ILE A 114 -22.52 1.01 6.56
N CYS A 115 -21.74 0.18 5.84
CA CYS A 115 -21.74 0.15 4.38
C CYS A 115 -23.10 -0.30 3.81
N ALA A 116 -23.73 -1.31 4.40
CA ALA A 116 -25.04 -1.79 3.98
C ALA A 116 -26.15 -0.71 4.14
N ALA A 117 -26.08 0.09 5.20
CA ALA A 117 -26.99 1.20 5.44
C ALA A 117 -26.73 2.42 4.52
N ASN A 118 -25.58 2.47 3.85
CA ASN A 118 -25.12 3.58 3.02
C ASN A 118 -24.62 3.08 1.65
N PRO A 119 -25.51 2.79 0.69
CA PRO A 119 -25.12 2.31 -0.63
C PRO A 119 -24.08 3.20 -1.29
N GLY A 120 -22.97 2.61 -1.79
CA GLY A 120 -21.84 3.31 -2.36
C GLY A 120 -20.79 3.76 -1.35
N LEU A 121 -21.00 3.57 -0.04
CA LEU A 121 -19.96 3.72 0.98
C LEU A 121 -19.16 2.43 1.08
N SER A 122 -17.84 2.56 1.16
CA SER A 122 -16.93 1.42 1.34
C SER A 122 -15.66 1.89 2.04
N ILE A 123 -14.79 0.96 2.40
CA ILE A 123 -13.45 1.28 2.94
C ILE A 123 -12.67 2.16 1.95
N ASN A 124 -12.91 1.98 0.64
CA ASN A 124 -12.23 2.73 -0.43
C ASN A 124 -13.00 4.00 -0.84
N ASN A 125 -14.24 4.16 -0.42
CA ASN A 125 -15.07 5.33 -0.69
C ASN A 125 -15.68 5.82 0.63
N PHE A 126 -14.87 6.56 1.40
CA PHE A 126 -15.21 7.08 2.72
C PHE A 126 -14.87 8.59 2.80
N PRO A 127 -15.56 9.43 2.02
CA PRO A 127 -15.19 10.84 1.87
C PRO A 127 -15.51 11.65 3.12
N ILE A 128 -14.55 12.48 3.53
CA ILE A 128 -14.70 13.43 4.63
C ILE A 128 -15.83 14.41 4.30
N GLY A 129 -16.65 14.75 5.31
CA GLY A 129 -17.79 15.66 5.16
C GLY A 129 -19.06 14.98 4.66
N LYS A 130 -19.02 13.73 4.24
CA LYS A 130 -20.22 12.98 3.87
C LYS A 130 -21.04 12.61 5.10
N GLU A 131 -22.32 12.87 5.08
CA GLU A 131 -23.27 12.39 6.08
C GLU A 131 -23.66 10.95 5.78
N ILE A 132 -23.53 10.08 6.78
CA ILE A 132 -23.83 8.64 6.68
C ILE A 132 -24.84 8.21 7.75
N ILE A 133 -25.60 7.19 7.44
CA ILE A 133 -26.55 6.55 8.36
C ILE A 133 -25.79 5.55 9.24
N ILE A 134 -25.96 5.65 10.54
CA ILE A 134 -25.47 4.65 11.49
C ILE A 134 -26.61 3.69 11.84
N PRO A 135 -26.56 2.42 11.44
CA PRO A 135 -27.63 1.46 11.69
C PRO A 135 -27.74 1.05 13.16
N GLY A 136 -28.89 0.56 13.57
CA GLY A 136 -29.06 -0.16 14.86
C GLY A 136 -29.28 0.69 16.11
N GLN A 137 -29.35 2.03 16.01
CA GLN A 137 -29.67 2.88 17.15
C GLN A 137 -31.10 3.45 17.05
N GLN A 138 -32.04 2.86 17.77
CA GLN A 138 -33.31 3.48 18.07
C GLN A 138 -33.11 4.46 19.24
N VAL A 139 -33.40 5.74 18.99
CA VAL A 139 -33.29 6.79 20.03
C VAL A 139 -34.59 6.80 20.82
N GLY A 140 -34.55 6.17 21.97
CA GLY A 140 -35.54 6.29 23.03
C GLY A 140 -34.83 6.46 24.36
N ASP A 141 -35.10 7.60 24.96
CA ASP A 141 -34.88 8.07 26.35
C ASP A 141 -33.59 7.67 27.12
N GLU A 142 -33.03 8.71 27.72
CA GLU A 142 -31.91 8.64 28.66
C GLU A 142 -32.21 7.76 29.87
N ARG A 143 -31.41 6.73 30.10
CA ARG A 143 -30.85 6.31 31.41
C ARG A 143 -29.99 5.07 31.31
N GLU A 144 -28.86 5.13 32.01
CA GLU A 144 -27.95 4.06 32.43
C GLU A 144 -26.95 3.51 31.43
N THR A 145 -25.76 4.08 31.48
CA THR A 145 -24.50 3.49 31.03
C THR A 145 -24.19 2.19 31.79
N LYS A 146 -24.51 1.05 31.20
CA LYS A 146 -23.88 -0.23 31.55
C LYS A 146 -22.79 -0.54 30.54
N LYS A 147 -21.55 -0.72 31.04
CA LYS A 147 -20.41 -1.22 30.28
C LYS A 147 -20.78 -2.53 29.57
N ALA A 148 -21.05 -2.47 28.29
CA ALA A 148 -21.21 -3.66 27.46
C ALA A 148 -19.82 -4.19 27.12
N SER A 149 -19.48 -5.34 27.66
CA SER A 149 -18.33 -6.14 27.23
C SER A 149 -18.64 -6.74 25.86
N PHE A 150 -17.85 -6.35 24.85
CA PHE A 150 -17.98 -6.90 23.52
C PHE A 150 -17.72 -8.39 23.50
N LYS A 151 -18.73 -9.20 23.18
CA LYS A 151 -18.56 -10.56 22.68
C LYS A 151 -18.43 -10.47 21.16
N PHE A 152 -17.26 -10.79 20.66
CA PHE A 152 -17.00 -11.00 19.25
C PHE A 152 -17.78 -12.26 18.82
N VAL A 153 -18.72 -12.09 17.90
CA VAL A 153 -19.36 -13.22 17.21
C VAL A 153 -18.66 -13.34 15.87
N PRO A 154 -17.92 -14.43 15.62
CA PRO A 154 -17.36 -14.68 14.29
C PRO A 154 -18.49 -15.08 13.35
N VAL A 155 -18.40 -14.62 12.09
CA VAL A 155 -19.20 -15.11 10.97
C VAL A 155 -18.95 -16.63 10.84
N PRO A 156 -19.99 -17.45 10.66
CA PRO A 156 -19.81 -18.89 10.54
C PRO A 156 -19.16 -19.22 9.19
N GLU A 157 -17.90 -19.67 9.21
CA GLU A 157 -17.41 -20.58 8.20
C GLU A 157 -17.95 -21.97 8.53
N GLU A 158 -18.51 -22.63 7.53
CA GLU A 158 -19.05 -23.99 7.63
C GLU A 158 -17.97 -24.97 8.09
N ASP A 159 -17.93 -25.23 9.37
CA ASP A 159 -17.46 -26.46 10.04
C ASP A 159 -17.73 -26.29 11.54
N ASP A 160 -18.98 -26.55 11.94
CA ASP A 160 -19.44 -26.54 13.32
C ASP A 160 -18.73 -27.62 14.13
N VAL A 161 -17.60 -27.29 14.76
CA VAL A 161 -17.00 -28.14 15.80
C VAL A 161 -17.88 -28.03 17.07
N LYS A 162 -18.81 -28.98 17.24
CA LYS A 162 -19.71 -29.00 18.40
C LYS A 162 -18.91 -29.13 19.69
N ILE A 163 -19.21 -28.29 20.69
CA ILE A 163 -18.68 -28.42 22.05
C ILE A 163 -19.37 -29.60 22.71
N GLU A 164 -18.58 -30.62 23.08
CA GLU A 164 -19.11 -31.81 23.74
C GLU A 164 -19.26 -31.60 25.26
N LYS A 165 -18.26 -30.93 25.88
CA LYS A 165 -18.24 -30.69 27.34
C LYS A 165 -17.27 -29.59 27.71
N THR A 166 -17.29 -29.18 28.98
CA THR A 166 -16.33 -28.23 29.55
C THR A 166 -15.36 -28.91 30.51
N HIS A 167 -14.14 -28.41 30.62
CA HIS A 167 -13.13 -28.89 31.57
C HIS A 167 -12.66 -27.76 32.50
N LYS A 168 -12.65 -28.02 33.80
CA LYS A 168 -12.10 -27.11 34.81
C LYS A 168 -10.63 -27.43 35.06
N VAL A 169 -9.75 -26.49 34.66
CA VAL A 169 -8.29 -26.65 34.72
C VAL A 169 -7.81 -26.89 36.16
N LYS A 170 -7.05 -27.98 36.36
CA LYS A 170 -6.45 -28.35 37.65
C LYS A 170 -5.08 -27.68 37.84
N ARG A 171 -4.49 -27.88 39.03
CA ARG A 171 -3.15 -27.36 39.34
C ARG A 171 -2.10 -28.05 38.47
N ARG A 172 -1.23 -27.25 37.78
CA ARG A 172 -0.18 -27.72 36.86
C ARG A 172 -0.68 -28.45 35.60
N GLU A 173 -1.94 -28.29 35.20
CA GLU A 173 -2.42 -28.72 33.89
C GLU A 173 -2.03 -27.74 32.83
N THR A 174 -1.63 -28.23 31.66
CA THR A 174 -1.32 -27.45 30.44
C THR A 174 -2.33 -27.80 29.36
N ILE A 175 -2.46 -26.96 28.34
CA ILE A 175 -3.32 -27.20 27.18
C ILE A 175 -2.99 -28.57 26.56
N GLU A 176 -1.71 -28.90 26.38
CA GLU A 176 -1.25 -30.18 25.84
C GLU A 176 -1.77 -31.36 26.66
N LYS A 177 -1.71 -31.29 28.02
CA LYS A 177 -2.21 -32.33 28.89
C LYS A 177 -3.73 -32.48 28.83
N ILE A 178 -4.44 -31.36 28.64
CA ILE A 178 -5.90 -31.36 28.47
C ILE A 178 -6.25 -32.00 27.12
N CYS A 179 -5.59 -31.59 26.01
CA CYS A 179 -5.80 -32.17 24.68
C CYS A 179 -5.51 -33.68 24.68
N LYS A 180 -4.39 -34.13 25.26
CA LYS A 180 -4.04 -35.54 25.38
C LYS A 180 -5.06 -36.33 26.20
N LYS A 181 -5.57 -35.75 27.29
CA LYS A 181 -6.57 -36.36 28.16
C LYS A 181 -7.88 -36.63 27.44
N TYR A 182 -8.30 -35.73 26.56
CA TYR A 182 -9.56 -35.85 25.82
C TYR A 182 -9.38 -36.42 24.40
N GLY A 183 -8.14 -36.67 23.96
CA GLY A 183 -7.82 -37.26 22.67
C GLY A 183 -8.25 -36.35 21.52
N ILE A 184 -8.01 -35.05 21.66
CA ILE A 184 -8.32 -34.00 20.70
C ILE A 184 -7.03 -33.29 20.25
N SER A 185 -7.03 -32.69 19.07
CA SER A 185 -5.91 -31.86 18.61
C SER A 185 -5.88 -30.52 19.36
N GLN A 186 -4.71 -29.86 19.43
CA GLN A 186 -4.64 -28.50 19.95
C GLN A 186 -5.40 -27.52 19.04
N GLU A 187 -5.43 -27.80 17.74
CA GLU A 187 -6.15 -27.01 16.76
C GLU A 187 -7.66 -27.02 17.02
N ASP A 188 -8.27 -28.22 17.20
CA ASP A 188 -9.68 -28.33 17.52
C ASP A 188 -10.00 -27.75 18.91
N PHE A 189 -9.07 -27.86 19.86
CA PHE A 189 -9.20 -27.20 21.16
C PHE A 189 -9.25 -25.69 21.05
N PHE A 190 -8.38 -25.08 20.21
CA PHE A 190 -8.36 -23.63 20.00
C PHE A 190 -9.54 -23.13 19.16
N LYS A 191 -10.12 -23.95 18.27
CA LYS A 191 -11.37 -23.60 17.56
C LYS A 191 -12.52 -23.29 18.51
N VAL A 192 -12.61 -24.03 19.62
CA VAL A 192 -13.67 -23.84 20.65
C VAL A 192 -13.23 -23.00 21.85
N ASN A 193 -11.95 -22.56 21.91
CA ASN A 193 -11.39 -21.67 22.94
C ASN A 193 -10.43 -20.64 22.30
N PRO A 194 -10.89 -19.78 21.39
CA PRO A 194 -10.03 -18.85 20.66
C PRO A 194 -9.30 -17.84 21.56
N GLU A 195 -9.86 -17.55 22.74
CA GLU A 195 -9.28 -16.64 23.72
C GLU A 195 -8.00 -17.19 24.38
N LEU A 196 -7.70 -18.47 24.21
CA LEU A 196 -6.54 -19.15 24.80
C LEU A 196 -5.36 -19.31 23.83
N VAL A 197 -5.50 -18.88 22.58
CA VAL A 197 -4.41 -18.90 21.61
C VAL A 197 -3.24 -18.05 22.12
N GLY A 198 -2.05 -18.65 22.23
CA GLY A 198 -0.85 -18.00 22.76
C GLY A 198 -0.84 -17.75 24.28
N LYS A 199 -1.84 -18.21 25.03
CA LYS A 199 -1.93 -18.01 26.49
C LYS A 199 -1.85 -19.35 27.25
N LYS A 200 -1.33 -19.26 28.48
CA LYS A 200 -1.32 -20.41 29.40
C LYS A 200 -2.65 -20.49 30.16
N VAL A 201 -3.21 -21.69 30.29
CA VAL A 201 -4.39 -21.93 31.13
C VAL A 201 -4.05 -21.73 32.61
N LYS A 202 -4.99 -21.12 33.35
CA LYS A 202 -4.85 -20.89 34.79
C LYS A 202 -5.71 -21.89 35.60
N ARG A 203 -5.27 -22.25 36.81
CA ARG A 203 -6.05 -23.08 37.72
C ARG A 203 -7.45 -22.51 37.94
N LYS A 204 -8.48 -23.39 37.92
CA LYS A 204 -9.90 -23.09 38.03
C LYS A 204 -10.53 -22.44 36.77
N MET A 205 -9.78 -22.18 35.69
CA MET A 205 -10.32 -21.76 34.40
C MET A 205 -11.20 -22.87 33.82
N ILE A 206 -12.30 -22.51 33.19
CA ILE A 206 -13.17 -23.44 32.47
C ILE A 206 -12.83 -23.29 30.97
N VAL A 207 -12.56 -24.42 30.30
CA VAL A 207 -12.26 -24.50 28.89
C VAL A 207 -13.23 -25.43 28.18
N ASN A 208 -13.55 -25.14 26.93
CA ASN A 208 -14.44 -25.95 26.11
C ASN A 208 -13.70 -27.14 25.50
N ILE A 209 -14.33 -28.30 25.42
CA ILE A 209 -13.79 -29.50 24.80
C ILE A 209 -14.63 -29.85 23.59
N PRO A 210 -14.04 -29.89 22.37
CA PRO A 210 -14.75 -30.24 21.15
C PRO A 210 -15.12 -31.73 21.10
N ALA A 211 -16.12 -32.07 20.30
CA ALA A 211 -16.48 -33.46 20.04
C ALA A 211 -15.38 -34.16 19.22
N LYS A 212 -15.13 -35.44 19.49
CA LYS A 212 -14.18 -36.24 18.70
C LYS A 212 -14.72 -36.47 17.29
N ARG A 213 -13.93 -36.21 16.25
CA ARG A 213 -14.23 -36.66 14.90
C ARG A 213 -14.08 -38.17 14.80
N SER A 214 -15.10 -38.87 14.32
CA SER A 214 -15.04 -40.31 14.10
C SER A 214 -14.25 -40.59 12.81
N LYS A 215 -13.44 -41.69 12.83
CA LYS A 215 -12.62 -42.14 11.70
C LYS A 215 -13.40 -42.56 10.45
N ALA A 216 -14.73 -42.48 10.45
CA ALA A 216 -15.59 -42.99 9.39
C ALA A 216 -15.92 -41.97 8.25
N GLU A 217 -15.45 -40.72 8.33
CA GLU A 217 -15.78 -39.69 7.35
C GLU A 217 -14.63 -39.37 6.35
N ILE A 218 -13.57 -40.21 6.34
CA ILE A 218 -12.41 -39.99 5.43
C ILE A 218 -12.46 -40.90 4.18
N GLU A 219 -13.38 -41.85 4.13
CA GLU A 219 -13.47 -42.78 2.98
C GLU A 219 -14.82 -42.68 2.26
N GLN A 220 -15.04 -41.70 1.46
CA GLN A 220 -16.00 -41.74 0.34
C GLN A 220 -15.77 -40.56 -0.65
N GLN A 221 -14.85 -40.74 -1.59
CA GLN A 221 -14.93 -40.10 -2.90
C GLN A 221 -14.70 -41.15 -4.00
N PRO A 222 -15.52 -41.18 -5.05
CA PRO A 222 -15.47 -42.25 -6.06
C PRO A 222 -14.35 -42.06 -7.06
N THR A 223 -13.58 -43.10 -7.27
CA THR A 223 -12.54 -43.21 -8.30
C THR A 223 -13.20 -43.43 -9.67
N ILE A 224 -12.95 -42.54 -10.61
CA ILE A 224 -13.30 -42.76 -12.02
C ILE A 224 -12.07 -43.36 -12.71
N VAL A 225 -12.21 -44.59 -13.14
CA VAL A 225 -11.22 -45.30 -13.97
C VAL A 225 -11.50 -44.95 -15.43
N VAL A 226 -10.52 -44.38 -16.12
CA VAL A 226 -10.54 -44.21 -17.58
C VAL A 226 -9.44 -45.12 -18.17
N ASP A 227 -9.90 -46.08 -18.96
CA ASP A 227 -9.06 -47.02 -19.70
C ASP A 227 -8.41 -46.32 -20.92
N THR A 228 -7.08 -46.39 -21.05
CA THR A 228 -6.36 -46.00 -22.25
C THR A 228 -5.38 -47.10 -22.67
N PRO A 229 -5.23 -47.36 -23.99
CA PRO A 229 -4.45 -48.48 -24.50
C PRO A 229 -2.92 -48.24 -24.46
N PRO A 230 -2.08 -49.30 -24.54
CA PRO A 230 -0.65 -49.23 -24.25
C PRO A 230 0.15 -48.64 -25.41
N VAL A 231 1.06 -47.73 -25.10
CA VAL A 231 2.10 -47.20 -25.97
C VAL A 231 3.44 -47.81 -25.58
N GLU A 232 4.25 -48.18 -26.57
CA GLU A 232 5.56 -48.82 -26.45
C GLU A 232 6.62 -47.96 -25.74
N PRO A 233 7.65 -48.53 -25.11
CA PRO A 233 8.53 -47.82 -24.19
C PRO A 233 9.64 -47.05 -24.92
N GLU A 234 9.54 -45.72 -24.89
CA GLU A 234 10.70 -44.86 -25.08
C GLU A 234 11.56 -44.85 -23.81
N GLU A 235 12.88 -44.74 -23.96
CA GLU A 235 13.88 -44.76 -22.90
C GLU A 235 13.50 -43.81 -21.75
N LYS A 236 13.36 -44.34 -20.55
CA LYS A 236 12.99 -43.61 -19.33
C LYS A 236 14.06 -42.58 -18.98
N ARG A 237 13.96 -41.37 -19.52
CA ARG A 237 14.41 -40.17 -18.80
C ARG A 237 13.52 -40.07 -17.55
N PHE A 238 14.14 -40.07 -16.42
CA PHE A 238 13.44 -39.89 -15.12
C PHE A 238 12.61 -38.60 -15.18
N ASP A 239 11.31 -38.74 -15.37
CA ASP A 239 10.43 -37.60 -15.43
C ASP A 239 10.09 -37.17 -13.99
N ARG A 240 10.76 -36.12 -13.51
CA ARG A 240 10.61 -35.58 -12.15
C ARG A 240 9.17 -35.25 -11.81
N PHE A 241 8.34 -34.93 -12.76
CA PHE A 241 6.93 -34.58 -12.58
C PHE A 241 5.99 -35.80 -12.62
N SER A 242 6.51 -37.00 -12.81
CA SER A 242 5.71 -38.22 -13.01
C SER A 242 5.12 -38.81 -11.72
N ASP A 243 5.65 -38.43 -10.54
CA ASP A 243 5.17 -38.91 -9.24
C ASP A 243 4.02 -38.06 -8.64
N GLY A 244 3.62 -36.98 -9.34
CA GLY A 244 2.55 -36.09 -8.91
C GLY A 244 2.88 -35.26 -7.68
N ASN A 245 4.13 -35.28 -7.20
CA ASN A 245 4.56 -34.51 -6.03
C ASN A 245 5.61 -33.46 -6.43
N THR A 246 5.22 -32.19 -6.39
CA THR A 246 6.11 -31.06 -6.73
C THR A 246 7.00 -30.72 -5.53
N ARG A 247 8.34 -30.77 -5.72
CA ARG A 247 9.34 -30.49 -4.70
C ARG A 247 10.00 -29.12 -4.91
N ILE A 248 9.95 -28.30 -3.90
CA ILE A 248 10.41 -26.91 -3.95
C ILE A 248 11.53 -26.71 -2.93
N ALA A 249 12.68 -26.19 -3.39
CA ALA A 249 13.72 -25.72 -2.50
C ALA A 249 13.59 -24.22 -2.26
N VAL A 250 13.63 -23.80 -1.00
CA VAL A 250 13.71 -22.40 -0.60
C VAL A 250 15.05 -22.16 0.09
N ILE A 251 15.92 -21.36 -0.54
CA ILE A 251 17.29 -21.15 -0.10
C ILE A 251 17.50 -19.69 0.27
N LEU A 252 17.51 -19.37 1.55
CA LEU A 252 17.56 -17.99 2.08
C LEU A 252 18.62 -17.87 3.18
N PRO A 253 19.22 -16.68 3.35
CA PRO A 253 20.17 -16.44 4.46
C PRO A 253 19.38 -16.19 5.76
N PHE A 254 19.01 -17.27 6.44
CA PHE A 254 18.44 -17.18 7.79
C PHE A 254 19.47 -16.83 8.84
N LEU A 255 20.76 -16.99 8.51
CA LEU A 255 21.91 -16.59 9.32
C LEU A 255 21.85 -17.16 10.75
N LEU A 256 21.56 -18.47 10.85
CA LEU A 256 21.39 -19.15 12.12
C LEU A 256 22.65 -19.15 12.99
N ASP A 257 23.82 -18.90 12.37
CA ASP A 257 25.14 -18.89 13.01
C ASP A 257 25.63 -17.49 13.42
N ARG A 258 24.84 -16.43 13.18
CA ARG A 258 25.22 -15.06 13.53
C ARG A 258 24.05 -14.16 13.86
N TYR A 259 24.33 -13.07 14.56
CA TYR A 259 23.34 -12.07 14.89
C TYR A 259 23.29 -10.97 13.81
N ALA A 260 22.23 -10.93 13.01
CA ALA A 260 21.97 -9.93 11.98
C ALA A 260 20.46 -9.63 11.88
N PRO A 261 19.87 -8.99 12.91
CA PRO A 261 18.42 -8.96 13.11
C PRO A 261 17.64 -8.31 11.97
N GLU A 262 18.19 -7.30 11.30
CA GLU A 262 17.50 -6.64 10.18
C GLU A 262 17.43 -7.55 8.96
N GLU A 263 18.53 -8.21 8.60
CA GLU A 263 18.61 -9.09 7.45
C GLU A 263 17.84 -10.38 7.71
N GLN A 264 18.03 -10.99 8.88
CA GLN A 264 17.25 -12.13 9.35
C GLN A 264 15.76 -11.82 9.33
N GLY A 265 15.37 -10.67 9.90
CA GLY A 265 13.97 -10.25 9.95
C GLY A 265 13.32 -10.15 8.58
N ARG A 266 14.05 -9.63 7.57
CA ARG A 266 13.57 -9.55 6.18
C ARG A 266 13.38 -10.94 5.56
N MET A 267 14.35 -11.82 5.72
CA MET A 267 14.30 -13.16 5.13
C MET A 267 13.25 -14.05 5.79
N VAL A 268 13.13 -13.95 7.12
CA VAL A 268 12.05 -14.62 7.86
C VAL A 268 10.68 -14.11 7.41
N GLU A 269 10.51 -12.79 7.23
CA GLU A 269 9.24 -12.23 6.77
C GLU A 269 8.90 -12.68 5.34
N PHE A 270 9.89 -12.72 4.44
CA PHE A 270 9.71 -13.27 3.09
C PHE A 270 9.25 -14.73 3.14
N TYR A 271 9.92 -15.56 3.93
CA TYR A 271 9.57 -16.96 4.10
C TYR A 271 8.17 -17.15 4.72
N GLN A 272 7.81 -16.32 5.70
CA GLN A 272 6.47 -16.32 6.29
C GLN A 272 5.38 -16.02 5.25
N GLY A 273 5.61 -15.06 4.38
CA GLY A 273 4.70 -14.77 3.26
C GLY A 273 4.58 -15.95 2.28
N LEU A 274 5.71 -16.59 1.94
CA LEU A 274 5.72 -17.79 1.10
C LEU A 274 4.92 -18.94 1.73
N LEU A 275 5.05 -19.15 3.04
CA LEU A 275 4.24 -20.15 3.75
C LEU A 275 2.73 -19.83 3.74
N MET A 276 2.34 -18.57 3.77
CA MET A 276 0.93 -18.18 3.61
C MET A 276 0.41 -18.48 2.20
N ALA A 277 1.24 -18.29 1.16
CA ALA A 277 0.91 -18.72 -0.20
C ALA A 277 0.78 -20.25 -0.30
N ALA A 278 1.70 -20.96 0.32
CA ALA A 278 1.67 -22.43 0.37
C ALA A 278 0.39 -22.95 1.05
N GLU A 279 -0.02 -22.35 2.15
CA GLU A 279 -1.27 -22.71 2.83
C GLU A 279 -2.50 -22.44 1.97
N ARG A 280 -2.52 -21.31 1.26
CA ARG A 280 -3.60 -21.01 0.31
C ARG A 280 -3.67 -22.07 -0.79
N LEU A 281 -2.54 -22.44 -1.41
CA LEU A 281 -2.48 -23.47 -2.44
C LEU A 281 -2.93 -24.85 -1.92
N LYS A 282 -2.58 -25.19 -0.67
CA LYS A 282 -3.08 -26.43 -0.02
C LYS A 282 -4.59 -26.42 0.15
N ARG A 283 -5.17 -25.28 0.56
CA ARG A 283 -6.63 -25.13 0.64
C ARG A 283 -7.32 -25.21 -0.72
N GLU A 284 -6.62 -24.78 -1.77
CA GLU A 284 -7.07 -24.91 -3.17
C GLU A 284 -6.91 -26.33 -3.73
N GLY A 285 -6.39 -27.29 -2.93
CA GLY A 285 -6.30 -28.70 -3.27
C GLY A 285 -4.97 -29.15 -3.88
N HIS A 286 -3.95 -28.30 -3.92
CA HIS A 286 -2.65 -28.61 -4.49
C HIS A 286 -1.76 -29.36 -3.48
N SER A 287 -1.00 -30.37 -3.98
CA SER A 287 -0.02 -31.12 -3.19
C SER A 287 1.40 -30.79 -3.63
N PHE A 288 2.28 -30.48 -2.69
CA PHE A 288 3.70 -30.18 -2.92
C PHE A 288 4.49 -30.24 -1.60
N GLU A 289 5.81 -30.29 -1.72
CA GLU A 289 6.74 -30.32 -0.59
C GLU A 289 7.67 -29.10 -0.65
N ILE A 290 7.92 -28.45 0.48
CA ILE A 290 8.87 -27.33 0.61
C ILE A 290 10.05 -27.75 1.46
N ASN A 291 11.23 -27.78 0.87
CA ASN A 291 12.52 -28.04 1.50
C ASN A 291 13.24 -26.70 1.71
N THR A 292 13.54 -26.35 2.96
CA THR A 292 14.10 -25.04 3.32
C THR A 292 15.54 -25.18 3.79
N PHE A 293 16.43 -24.35 3.24
CA PHE A 293 17.86 -24.36 3.52
C PHE A 293 18.34 -22.98 3.92
N ASP A 294 19.23 -22.92 4.95
CA ASP A 294 19.95 -21.69 5.29
C ASP A 294 21.18 -21.56 4.40
N SER A 295 21.19 -20.57 3.51
CA SER A 295 22.35 -20.30 2.65
C SER A 295 23.55 -19.74 3.43
N GLY A 296 23.37 -19.35 4.68
CA GLY A 296 24.36 -18.63 5.45
C GLY A 296 24.65 -17.24 4.88
N PHE A 297 25.74 -16.63 5.33
CA PHE A 297 26.18 -15.31 4.88
C PHE A 297 26.95 -15.39 3.54
N LYS A 298 27.13 -14.24 2.90
CA LYS A 298 27.75 -14.10 1.57
C LYS A 298 29.16 -14.73 1.43
N ASP A 299 29.86 -14.98 2.51
CA ASP A 299 31.20 -15.57 2.55
C ASP A 299 31.17 -17.12 2.61
N LYS A 300 30.01 -17.72 2.81
CA LYS A 300 29.82 -19.18 2.68
C LYS A 300 29.56 -19.56 1.24
N SER A 301 30.11 -20.72 0.82
CA SER A 301 29.76 -21.37 -0.45
C SER A 301 28.58 -22.32 -0.25
N LEU A 302 27.77 -22.49 -1.29
CA LEU A 302 26.72 -23.50 -1.34
C LEU A 302 27.23 -24.87 -1.82
N ASP A 303 28.53 -25.04 -2.09
CA ASP A 303 29.11 -26.30 -2.58
C ASP A 303 28.74 -27.50 -1.74
N SER A 304 28.72 -27.34 -0.41
CA SER A 304 28.34 -28.42 0.50
C SER A 304 26.86 -28.83 0.34
N LEU A 305 25.97 -27.87 0.17
CA LEU A 305 24.54 -28.12 -0.09
C LEU A 305 24.35 -28.78 -1.46
N ILE A 306 25.02 -28.26 -2.50
CA ILE A 306 24.96 -28.77 -3.85
C ILE A 306 25.51 -30.21 -3.92
N SER A 307 26.70 -30.44 -3.31
CA SER A 307 27.36 -31.75 -3.31
C SER A 307 26.63 -32.81 -2.47
N SER A 308 25.77 -32.39 -1.55
CA SER A 308 24.97 -33.34 -0.75
C SER A 308 23.90 -34.08 -1.54
N GLY A 309 23.58 -33.61 -2.77
CA GLY A 309 22.50 -34.14 -3.58
C GLY A 309 21.10 -33.70 -3.13
N ALA A 310 20.99 -32.88 -2.07
CA ALA A 310 19.69 -32.47 -1.53
C ALA A 310 18.85 -31.61 -2.51
N LEU A 311 19.49 -31.06 -3.54
CA LEU A 311 18.81 -30.25 -4.57
C LEU A 311 18.52 -31.01 -5.86
N ASP A 312 18.95 -32.27 -5.99
CA ASP A 312 18.90 -33.01 -7.26
C ASP A 312 17.48 -33.35 -7.70
N GLU A 313 16.58 -33.57 -6.75
CA GLU A 313 15.18 -33.95 -6.99
C GLU A 313 14.22 -32.74 -6.90
N MET A 314 14.72 -31.51 -6.86
CA MET A 314 13.87 -30.34 -6.78
C MET A 314 13.31 -29.96 -8.15
N ASP A 315 12.03 -29.59 -8.18
CA ASP A 315 11.31 -29.12 -9.37
C ASP A 315 11.36 -27.59 -9.52
N LEU A 316 11.67 -26.89 -8.44
CA LEU A 316 11.77 -25.44 -8.38
C LEU A 316 12.76 -25.05 -7.27
N ILE A 317 13.62 -24.06 -7.54
CA ILE A 317 14.47 -23.42 -6.52
C ILE A 317 14.11 -21.95 -6.40
N ILE A 318 13.74 -21.51 -5.21
CA ILE A 318 13.48 -20.10 -4.87
C ILE A 318 14.61 -19.59 -3.97
N GLY A 319 15.33 -18.59 -4.42
CA GLY A 319 16.50 -18.03 -3.75
C GLY A 319 17.66 -17.90 -4.71
N ALA A 320 18.86 -17.46 -4.35
CA ALA A 320 19.27 -17.00 -3.04
C ALA A 320 19.25 -15.46 -2.97
N TYR A 321 19.66 -14.92 -1.81
CA TYR A 321 19.74 -13.47 -1.62
C TYR A 321 21.04 -12.87 -2.19
N TYR A 322 22.17 -13.52 -1.95
CA TYR A 322 23.48 -13.02 -2.37
C TYR A 322 23.85 -13.39 -3.81
N PRO A 323 24.49 -12.47 -4.56
CA PRO A 323 24.84 -12.72 -5.97
C PRO A 323 25.77 -13.90 -6.20
N ASN A 324 26.73 -14.18 -5.30
CA ASN A 324 27.62 -15.35 -5.42
C ASN A 324 26.83 -16.67 -5.30
N HIS A 325 25.91 -16.77 -4.33
CA HIS A 325 25.05 -17.95 -4.18
C HIS A 325 24.17 -18.17 -5.41
N ASN A 326 23.61 -17.07 -5.97
CA ASN A 326 22.84 -17.16 -7.21
C ASN A 326 23.68 -17.73 -8.37
N LYS A 327 24.97 -17.36 -8.47
CA LYS A 327 25.87 -17.91 -9.49
C LYS A 327 26.15 -19.40 -9.29
N GLU A 328 26.36 -19.83 -8.05
CA GLU A 328 26.57 -21.25 -7.71
C GLU A 328 25.32 -22.07 -8.06
N LEU A 329 24.13 -21.62 -7.66
CA LEU A 329 22.87 -22.24 -8.03
C LEU A 329 22.61 -22.20 -9.54
N GLY A 330 22.93 -21.10 -10.20
CA GLY A 330 22.75 -20.95 -11.64
C GLY A 330 23.60 -21.94 -12.47
N ARG A 331 24.81 -22.27 -12.00
CA ARG A 331 25.62 -23.34 -12.63
C ARG A 331 25.00 -24.70 -12.37
N PHE A 332 24.54 -24.95 -11.16
CA PHE A 332 23.91 -26.21 -10.77
C PHE A 332 22.66 -26.53 -11.59
N VAL A 333 21.73 -25.53 -11.75
CA VAL A 333 20.45 -25.76 -12.43
C VAL A 333 20.56 -25.83 -13.94
N LYS A 334 21.65 -25.28 -14.54
CA LYS A 334 21.79 -25.11 -15.99
C LYS A 334 21.64 -26.43 -16.78
N ASP A 335 22.24 -27.49 -16.24
CA ASP A 335 22.27 -28.81 -16.91
C ASP A 335 21.17 -29.76 -16.37
N LYS A 336 20.31 -29.27 -15.47
CA LYS A 336 19.28 -30.06 -14.79
C LYS A 336 17.85 -29.65 -15.13
N ASP A 337 17.66 -28.60 -15.92
CA ASP A 337 16.35 -28.04 -16.29
C ASP A 337 15.49 -27.70 -15.06
N ILE A 338 16.13 -27.23 -13.97
CA ILE A 338 15.41 -26.80 -12.75
C ILE A 338 15.22 -25.28 -12.82
N PRO A 339 13.99 -24.76 -12.77
CA PRO A 339 13.74 -23.32 -12.66
C PRO A 339 14.36 -22.73 -11.39
N LEU A 340 15.12 -21.63 -11.56
CA LEU A 340 15.73 -20.86 -10.49
C LEU A 340 15.10 -19.47 -10.41
N VAL A 341 14.33 -19.24 -9.39
CA VAL A 341 13.71 -17.94 -9.12
C VAL A 341 14.66 -17.08 -8.28
N ILE A 342 15.00 -15.90 -8.77
CA ILE A 342 15.92 -14.94 -8.14
C ILE A 342 15.10 -13.71 -7.67
N PRO A 343 14.69 -13.66 -6.38
CA PRO A 343 13.75 -12.65 -5.89
C PRO A 343 14.36 -11.26 -5.76
N PHE A 344 15.64 -11.16 -5.42
CA PHE A 344 16.22 -9.93 -4.86
C PHE A 344 17.25 -9.26 -5.75
N SER A 345 17.93 -10.00 -6.62
CA SER A 345 18.98 -9.48 -7.49
C SER A 345 18.47 -9.18 -8.89
N ASN A 346 18.99 -8.10 -9.49
CA ASN A 346 18.80 -7.75 -10.90
C ASN A 346 20.14 -7.45 -11.58
N LYS A 347 21.25 -7.89 -11.00
CA LYS A 347 22.59 -7.65 -11.57
C LYS A 347 22.76 -8.37 -12.91
N LYS A 348 23.25 -7.62 -13.90
CA LYS A 348 23.69 -8.21 -15.17
C LYS A 348 24.96 -9.03 -14.94
N ASP A 349 24.86 -10.34 -15.05
CA ASP A 349 25.98 -11.28 -14.96
C ASP A 349 25.72 -12.51 -15.87
N GLU A 350 26.55 -13.54 -15.71
CA GLU A 350 26.45 -14.78 -16.50
C GLU A 350 25.09 -15.51 -16.39
N LEU A 351 24.32 -15.25 -15.30
CA LEU A 351 23.01 -15.84 -15.09
C LEU A 351 21.97 -15.35 -16.12
N HIS A 352 22.17 -14.17 -16.72
CA HIS A 352 21.30 -13.71 -17.81
C HIS A 352 21.32 -14.62 -19.04
N LYS A 353 22.33 -15.49 -19.18
CA LYS A 353 22.42 -16.49 -20.24
C LYS A 353 21.83 -17.85 -19.85
N ASN A 354 21.26 -17.96 -18.65
CA ASN A 354 20.65 -19.20 -18.17
C ASN A 354 19.14 -19.20 -18.45
N PRO A 355 18.64 -20.06 -19.36
CA PRO A 355 17.22 -20.07 -19.72
C PRO A 355 16.28 -20.48 -18.58
N MET A 356 16.81 -21.10 -17.53
CA MET A 356 16.04 -21.54 -16.36
C MET A 356 16.02 -20.49 -15.23
N ALA A 357 16.72 -19.36 -15.38
CA ALA A 357 16.73 -18.29 -14.36
C ALA A 357 15.59 -17.28 -14.56
N PHE A 358 14.90 -16.95 -13.47
CA PHE A 358 13.81 -15.98 -13.43
C PHE A 358 14.18 -14.82 -12.51
N PHE A 359 14.46 -13.67 -13.06
CA PHE A 359 14.72 -12.45 -12.30
C PHE A 359 13.40 -11.73 -11.98
N VAL A 360 13.00 -11.79 -10.72
CA VAL A 360 11.75 -11.16 -10.24
C VAL A 360 11.93 -9.67 -10.06
N ASN A 361 13.08 -9.25 -9.52
CA ASN A 361 13.39 -7.83 -9.32
C ASN A 361 13.73 -7.17 -10.66
N THR A 362 12.84 -6.31 -11.12
CA THR A 362 12.95 -5.63 -12.43
C THR A 362 14.17 -4.72 -12.46
N LEU A 363 14.97 -4.83 -13.50
CA LEU A 363 16.04 -3.88 -13.79
C LEU A 363 15.42 -2.58 -14.31
N GLN A 364 15.43 -1.51 -13.50
CA GLN A 364 14.77 -0.24 -13.84
C GLN A 364 15.16 0.28 -15.23
N ALA A 365 16.45 0.27 -15.57
CA ALA A 365 16.91 0.72 -16.89
C ALA A 365 16.24 -0.02 -18.07
N SER A 366 15.83 -1.28 -17.89
CA SER A 366 15.19 -2.06 -18.95
C SER A 366 13.74 -1.70 -19.23
N VAL A 367 13.09 -0.97 -18.33
CA VAL A 367 11.68 -0.56 -18.48
C VAL A 367 11.52 0.93 -18.78
N LEU A 368 12.58 1.74 -18.73
CA LEU A 368 12.48 3.17 -18.98
C LEU A 368 11.91 3.54 -20.35
N PRO A 369 12.24 2.84 -21.46
CA PRO A 369 11.59 3.10 -22.74
C PRO A 369 10.08 2.83 -22.71
N ASP A 370 9.65 1.80 -21.96
CA ASP A 370 8.23 1.48 -21.81
C ASP A 370 7.52 2.53 -20.94
N VAL A 371 8.17 3.02 -19.89
CA VAL A 371 7.67 4.15 -19.10
C VAL A 371 7.44 5.38 -19.99
N ALA A 372 8.42 5.73 -20.82
CA ALA A 372 8.31 6.88 -21.72
C ALA A 372 7.16 6.74 -22.73
N ARG A 373 7.02 5.56 -23.36
CA ARG A 373 5.90 5.28 -24.29
C ARG A 373 4.54 5.36 -23.60
N ASN A 374 4.42 4.74 -22.42
CA ASN A 374 3.17 4.77 -21.66
C ASN A 374 2.86 6.18 -21.13
N PHE A 375 3.87 7.00 -20.82
CA PHE A 375 3.67 8.40 -20.50
C PHE A 375 2.99 9.14 -21.65
N ILE A 376 3.50 8.99 -22.87
CA ILE A 376 2.89 9.59 -24.07
C ILE A 376 1.45 9.10 -24.29
N ALA A 377 1.21 7.81 -24.11
CA ALA A 377 -0.12 7.23 -24.26
C ALA A 377 -1.11 7.76 -23.21
N THR A 378 -0.64 7.99 -22.00
CA THR A 378 -1.46 8.51 -20.89
C THR A 378 -1.72 10.02 -21.05
N PHE A 379 -0.73 10.78 -21.55
CA PHE A 379 -0.77 12.23 -21.64
C PHE A 379 -0.47 12.72 -23.08
N PRO A 380 -1.33 12.40 -24.05
CA PRO A 380 -1.07 12.74 -25.47
C PRO A 380 -1.11 14.25 -25.74
N ASN A 381 -1.74 15.02 -24.87
CA ASN A 381 -1.86 16.47 -24.96
C ASN A 381 -1.07 17.21 -23.87
N ALA A 382 0.07 16.65 -23.45
CA ALA A 382 0.85 17.24 -22.37
C ALA A 382 1.55 18.55 -22.75
N ASN A 383 1.72 19.40 -21.75
CA ASN A 383 2.73 20.43 -21.66
C ASN A 383 3.71 20.00 -20.57
N VAL A 384 4.90 19.54 -20.95
CA VAL A 384 5.86 18.94 -20.00
C VAL A 384 6.87 19.99 -19.54
N ILE A 385 7.03 20.10 -18.23
CA ILE A 385 7.92 21.05 -17.58
C ILE A 385 8.88 20.26 -16.68
N PHE A 386 10.14 20.16 -17.12
CA PHE A 386 11.20 19.61 -16.30
C PHE A 386 11.66 20.63 -15.27
N VAL A 387 11.86 20.17 -14.03
CA VAL A 387 12.33 21.03 -12.94
C VAL A 387 13.69 20.57 -12.47
N GLU A 388 14.69 21.45 -12.64
CA GLU A 388 16.05 21.27 -12.17
C GLU A 388 16.19 21.85 -10.76
N ASP A 389 16.80 21.07 -9.85
CA ASP A 389 17.12 21.46 -8.48
C ASP A 389 18.64 21.57 -8.30
N THR A 390 19.08 22.23 -7.25
CA THR A 390 20.49 22.25 -6.79
C THR A 390 20.97 20.84 -6.45
N VAL A 391 20.06 19.91 -6.12
CA VAL A 391 20.37 18.51 -5.94
C VAL A 391 20.72 17.87 -7.28
N LYS A 392 21.87 17.19 -7.33
CA LYS A 392 22.33 16.53 -8.56
C LYS A 392 21.27 15.61 -9.14
N SER A 393 20.98 15.79 -10.43
CA SER A 393 20.10 14.91 -11.18
C SER A 393 20.54 13.44 -11.07
N ASN A 394 19.62 12.56 -10.73
CA ASN A 394 19.83 11.11 -10.65
C ASN A 394 18.92 10.32 -11.62
N LYS A 395 18.21 11.03 -12.52
CA LYS A 395 17.23 10.45 -13.45
C LYS A 395 17.56 10.68 -14.92
N GLY A 396 18.81 10.99 -15.24
CA GLY A 396 19.23 11.32 -16.59
C GLY A 396 18.87 10.29 -17.66
N GLU A 397 18.93 8.99 -17.38
CA GLU A 397 18.52 7.95 -18.33
C GLU A 397 17.01 8.01 -18.62
N PHE A 398 16.19 8.17 -17.59
CA PHE A 398 14.74 8.33 -17.77
C PHE A 398 14.42 9.58 -18.59
N ILE A 399 15.00 10.72 -18.19
CA ILE A 399 14.79 12.00 -18.90
C ILE A 399 15.18 11.87 -20.36
N LYS A 400 16.32 11.23 -20.67
CA LYS A 400 16.75 10.96 -22.04
C LYS A 400 15.74 10.11 -22.83
N CYS A 401 15.22 9.06 -22.24
CA CYS A 401 14.19 8.23 -22.87
C CYS A 401 12.91 9.05 -23.12
N LEU A 402 12.47 9.80 -22.11
CA LEU A 402 11.24 10.57 -22.19
C LEU A 402 11.34 11.72 -23.21
N THR A 403 12.41 12.50 -23.20
CA THR A 403 12.62 13.60 -24.17
C THR A 403 12.69 13.11 -25.61
N ALA A 404 13.27 11.91 -25.83
CA ALA A 404 13.27 11.29 -27.15
C ALA A 404 11.86 10.93 -27.62
N GLU A 405 11.01 10.39 -26.74
CA GLU A 405 9.61 10.06 -27.06
C GLU A 405 8.75 11.34 -27.21
N LEU A 406 8.92 12.35 -26.36
CA LEU A 406 8.26 13.65 -26.49
C LEU A 406 8.55 14.29 -27.85
N SER A 407 9.84 14.34 -28.25
CA SER A 407 10.27 14.87 -29.54
C SER A 407 9.69 14.10 -30.73
N ARG A 408 9.66 12.76 -30.62
CA ARG A 408 9.10 11.88 -31.67
C ARG A 408 7.60 12.09 -31.86
N ASN A 409 6.87 12.46 -30.80
CA ASN A 409 5.44 12.71 -30.83
C ASN A 409 5.08 14.21 -30.92
N SER A 410 6.07 15.11 -31.13
CA SER A 410 5.88 16.55 -31.22
C SER A 410 5.20 17.19 -29.99
N ILE A 411 5.43 16.62 -28.81
CA ILE A 411 4.92 17.14 -27.53
C ILE A 411 5.94 18.17 -27.01
N PRO A 412 5.52 19.42 -26.72
CA PRO A 412 6.41 20.46 -26.25
C PRO A 412 6.89 20.17 -24.81
N PHE A 413 8.13 20.56 -24.55
CA PHE A 413 8.67 20.52 -23.19
C PHE A 413 9.61 21.70 -22.95
N SER A 414 9.71 22.10 -21.70
CA SER A 414 10.62 23.15 -21.22
C SER A 414 11.36 22.68 -19.97
N THR A 415 12.39 23.42 -19.59
CA THR A 415 13.13 23.18 -18.34
C THR A 415 13.21 24.48 -17.56
N VAL A 416 12.90 24.42 -16.29
CA VAL A 416 12.97 25.53 -15.33
C VAL A 416 13.72 25.07 -14.07
N THR A 417 14.19 26.02 -13.27
CA THR A 417 14.79 25.70 -11.96
C THR A 417 13.74 25.76 -10.85
N VAL A 418 14.05 25.14 -9.71
CA VAL A 418 13.18 25.18 -8.52
C VAL A 418 12.95 26.63 -8.08
N GLU A 419 13.98 27.49 -8.16
CA GLU A 419 13.89 28.91 -7.80
C GLU A 419 12.86 29.64 -8.67
N GLN A 420 12.79 29.32 -9.98
CA GLN A 420 11.84 29.95 -10.92
C GLN A 420 10.39 29.56 -10.62
N ILE A 421 10.13 28.46 -9.94
CA ILE A 421 8.78 28.04 -9.54
C ILE A 421 8.53 28.22 -8.04
N SER A 422 9.53 28.66 -7.28
CA SER A 422 9.42 28.89 -5.85
C SER A 422 8.62 30.17 -5.58
N ILE A 423 7.69 30.06 -4.65
CA ILE A 423 6.91 31.21 -4.16
C ILE A 423 7.70 31.86 -3.00
N ASP A 424 8.97 32.19 -3.25
CA ASP A 424 9.80 32.80 -2.22
C ASP A 424 9.63 34.33 -2.21
N SER A 425 9.06 34.83 -1.11
CA SER A 425 8.70 36.23 -0.95
C SER A 425 9.89 37.16 -0.70
N GLU A 426 11.08 36.64 -0.34
CA GLU A 426 12.21 37.49 0.07
C GLU A 426 12.98 38.08 -1.12
N GLU A 427 13.10 37.35 -2.24
CA GLU A 427 13.80 37.82 -3.42
C GLU A 427 12.95 38.84 -4.22
N GLN A 428 11.63 38.66 -4.15
CA GLN A 428 10.67 39.59 -4.75
C GLN A 428 10.59 40.93 -3.98
N GLU A 429 10.85 40.94 -2.68
CA GLU A 429 10.92 42.18 -1.87
C GLU A 429 12.14 43.03 -2.18
N ARG A 430 13.28 42.42 -2.54
CA ARG A 430 14.49 43.15 -2.90
C ARG A 430 14.38 43.89 -4.25
N ASN A 431 13.51 43.42 -5.13
CA ASN A 431 13.30 43.99 -6.46
C ASN A 431 12.16 45.01 -6.53
N LYS A 432 11.49 45.30 -5.38
CA LYS A 432 10.53 46.42 -5.33
C LYS A 432 11.26 47.76 -5.36
N GLY A 433 11.27 48.38 -6.50
CA GLY A 433 11.29 49.82 -6.58
C GLY A 433 10.01 50.40 -5.93
N ASN A 434 10.02 51.69 -5.60
CA ASN A 434 9.01 52.41 -4.82
C ASN A 434 7.55 52.43 -5.34
N ASP A 435 7.18 51.51 -6.25
CA ASP A 435 5.83 51.41 -6.81
C ASP A 435 5.05 50.31 -6.09
N GLU A 436 3.87 50.66 -5.57
CA GLU A 436 2.93 49.80 -4.83
C GLU A 436 2.23 48.73 -5.72
N GLU A 437 2.91 48.16 -6.71
CA GLU A 437 2.32 47.06 -7.49
C GLU A 437 2.20 45.78 -6.68
N GLU A 438 1.00 45.26 -6.61
CA GLU A 438 0.66 44.01 -5.95
C GLU A 438 1.34 42.82 -6.64
N ILE A 439 2.37 42.24 -6.02
CA ILE A 439 3.12 41.12 -6.61
C ILE A 439 2.24 39.87 -6.68
N ASP A 440 2.02 39.37 -7.88
CA ASP A 440 1.39 38.08 -8.10
C ASP A 440 2.39 36.94 -7.84
N ILE A 441 2.32 36.36 -6.65
CA ILE A 441 3.21 35.26 -6.23
C ILE A 441 3.07 33.99 -7.07
N LEU A 442 1.96 33.83 -7.79
CA LEU A 442 1.71 32.70 -8.67
C LEU A 442 2.11 32.95 -10.13
N ALA A 443 2.50 34.18 -10.49
CA ALA A 443 2.87 34.54 -11.85
C ALA A 443 3.92 33.61 -12.47
N PRO A 444 4.98 33.18 -11.77
CA PRO A 444 5.97 32.27 -12.34
C PRO A 444 5.34 30.94 -12.78
N LEU A 445 4.51 30.32 -11.95
CA LEU A 445 3.82 29.07 -12.28
C LEU A 445 2.75 29.28 -13.35
N ARG A 446 1.98 30.38 -13.31
CA ARG A 446 0.99 30.70 -14.32
C ARG A 446 1.60 30.86 -15.72
N SER A 447 2.78 31.44 -15.82
CA SER A 447 3.48 31.63 -17.11
C SER A 447 3.86 30.29 -17.77
N LEU A 448 3.97 29.21 -17.00
CA LEU A 448 4.32 27.88 -17.49
C LEU A 448 3.09 27.06 -17.89
N ALA A 449 1.92 27.38 -17.34
CA ALA A 449 0.71 26.65 -17.61
C ALA A 449 0.15 26.99 -19.01
N VAL A 450 -0.32 25.94 -19.69
CA VAL A 450 -1.02 26.08 -20.99
C VAL A 450 -2.44 25.61 -20.81
N GLU A 451 -3.39 26.50 -21.14
CA GLU A 451 -4.83 26.19 -21.05
C GLU A 451 -5.21 25.03 -21.98
N GLY A 452 -6.04 24.13 -21.49
CA GLY A 452 -6.54 22.97 -22.24
C GLY A 452 -5.51 21.85 -22.44
N LYS A 453 -4.33 21.94 -21.78
CA LYS A 453 -3.31 20.89 -21.77
C LYS A 453 -3.12 20.30 -20.38
N ASP A 454 -2.61 19.07 -20.34
CA ASP A 454 -2.07 18.47 -19.11
C ASP A 454 -0.71 19.11 -18.80
N ASN A 455 -0.66 20.03 -17.85
CA ASN A 455 0.59 20.67 -17.43
C ASN A 455 1.31 19.76 -16.44
N ILE A 456 2.35 19.07 -16.88
CA ILE A 456 3.01 18.01 -16.11
C ILE A 456 4.39 18.45 -15.66
N ILE A 457 4.58 18.57 -14.38
CA ILE A 457 5.85 18.83 -13.73
C ILE A 457 6.62 17.53 -13.53
N ILE A 458 7.87 17.47 -13.97
CA ILE A 458 8.76 16.32 -13.83
C ILE A 458 10.09 16.78 -13.25
N PRO A 459 10.39 16.51 -11.97
CA PRO A 459 11.68 16.85 -11.38
C PRO A 459 12.82 16.04 -11.99
N LEU A 460 14.01 16.61 -12.15
CA LEU A 460 15.21 15.89 -12.60
C LEU A 460 15.84 15.00 -11.51
N SER A 461 15.37 15.11 -10.29
CA SER A 461 15.79 14.29 -9.14
C SER A 461 14.61 13.61 -8.45
N SER A 462 14.82 12.37 -7.99
CA SER A 462 13.83 11.64 -7.18
C SER A 462 13.98 11.90 -5.67
N SER A 463 14.87 12.81 -5.27
CA SER A 463 15.16 13.04 -3.87
C SER A 463 13.96 13.58 -3.09
N LYS A 464 13.95 13.32 -1.79
CA LYS A 464 12.93 13.86 -0.89
C LYS A 464 13.01 15.39 -0.79
N GLU A 465 14.23 15.91 -0.84
CA GLU A 465 14.50 17.34 -0.79
C GLU A 465 13.84 18.04 -1.97
N THR A 466 14.10 17.57 -3.19
CA THR A 466 13.47 18.11 -4.42
C THR A 466 11.94 18.03 -4.35
N LEU A 467 11.39 16.91 -3.90
CA LEU A 467 9.95 16.74 -3.74
C LEU A 467 9.37 17.76 -2.76
N ASN A 468 10.04 17.97 -1.62
CA ASN A 468 9.62 18.94 -0.61
C ASN A 468 9.72 20.41 -1.09
N SER A 469 10.64 20.71 -2.00
CA SER A 469 10.79 22.05 -2.57
C SER A 469 9.70 22.36 -3.61
N ILE A 470 9.20 21.36 -4.33
CA ILE A 470 8.27 21.54 -5.43
C ILE A 470 6.80 21.44 -4.98
N LEU A 471 6.47 20.42 -4.17
CA LEU A 471 5.08 20.11 -3.82
C LEU A 471 4.29 21.29 -3.21
N PRO A 472 4.83 22.05 -2.24
CA PRO A 472 4.06 23.13 -1.62
C PRO A 472 3.67 24.22 -2.63
N ASN A 473 4.54 24.51 -3.60
CA ASN A 473 4.29 25.53 -4.64
C ASN A 473 3.19 25.06 -5.59
N LEU A 474 3.21 23.80 -6.01
CA LEU A 474 2.19 23.23 -6.90
C LEU A 474 0.83 23.12 -6.20
N VAL A 475 0.80 22.73 -4.93
CA VAL A 475 -0.42 22.71 -4.14
C VAL A 475 -1.01 24.11 -4.05
N MET A 476 -0.18 25.11 -3.75
CA MET A 476 -0.62 26.49 -3.66
C MET A 476 -1.18 26.99 -5.00
N ALA A 477 -0.50 26.69 -6.11
CA ALA A 477 -0.98 27.05 -7.45
C ALA A 477 -2.33 26.41 -7.78
N ASN A 478 -2.49 25.11 -7.48
CA ASN A 478 -3.72 24.38 -7.81
C ASN A 478 -4.91 24.74 -6.89
N VAL A 479 -4.66 25.10 -5.62
CA VAL A 479 -5.72 25.34 -4.62
C VAL A 479 -6.12 26.81 -4.57
N LEU A 480 -5.17 27.75 -4.68
CA LEU A 480 -5.44 29.18 -4.49
C LEU A 480 -5.78 29.92 -5.78
N ASP A 481 -5.33 29.45 -6.94
CA ASP A 481 -5.65 30.06 -8.20
C ASP A 481 -6.89 29.46 -8.84
N THR A 482 -8.05 29.89 -8.36
CA THR A 482 -9.34 29.50 -8.93
C THR A 482 -9.57 30.01 -10.36
N ALA A 483 -8.78 30.98 -10.81
CA ALA A 483 -8.80 31.50 -12.19
C ALA A 483 -7.89 30.67 -13.11
N LEU A 484 -7.05 29.81 -12.56
CA LEU A 484 -6.20 28.93 -13.36
C LEU A 484 -7.07 27.83 -13.97
N THR A 485 -7.42 27.98 -15.23
CA THR A 485 -8.13 26.95 -16.01
C THR A 485 -7.23 25.76 -16.36
N ALA A 486 -5.93 25.88 -16.09
CA ALA A 486 -4.90 24.88 -16.33
C ALA A 486 -4.21 24.49 -15.01
N GLN A 487 -4.51 23.32 -14.49
CA GLN A 487 -3.93 22.81 -13.26
C GLN A 487 -2.68 21.99 -13.52
N PHE A 488 -1.74 22.00 -12.57
CA PHE A 488 -0.53 21.21 -12.64
C PHE A 488 -0.76 19.79 -12.12
N LYS A 489 -0.11 18.83 -12.81
CA LYS A 489 0.07 17.45 -12.37
C LYS A 489 1.55 17.21 -12.08
N LEU A 490 1.85 16.26 -11.24
CA LEU A 490 3.22 15.85 -10.93
C LEU A 490 3.45 14.43 -11.43
N PHE A 491 4.54 14.21 -12.19
CA PHE A 491 4.96 12.89 -12.59
C PHE A 491 6.35 12.58 -12.04
N GLY A 492 6.50 11.43 -11.36
CA GLY A 492 7.72 11.10 -10.64
C GLY A 492 8.13 9.64 -10.65
N TYR A 493 8.67 9.18 -9.55
CA TYR A 493 9.61 8.07 -9.48
C TYR A 493 9.24 7.01 -8.44
N PRO A 494 9.68 5.75 -8.62
CA PRO A 494 9.38 4.65 -7.70
C PRO A 494 9.82 4.90 -6.26
N GLU A 495 10.87 5.69 -6.05
CA GLU A 495 11.42 6.02 -4.73
C GLU A 495 10.42 6.80 -3.86
N TRP A 496 9.48 7.49 -4.50
CA TRP A 496 8.47 8.28 -3.79
C TRP A 496 7.51 7.45 -2.94
N GLN A 497 7.39 6.16 -3.21
CA GLN A 497 6.62 5.24 -2.35
C GLN A 497 7.06 5.32 -0.87
N VAL A 498 8.36 5.56 -0.63
CA VAL A 498 8.91 5.68 0.73
C VAL A 498 8.47 7.00 1.38
N TYR A 499 8.33 8.06 0.60
CA TYR A 499 8.00 9.42 1.06
C TYR A 499 6.50 9.71 1.06
N ALA A 500 5.74 8.97 0.27
CA ALA A 500 4.31 9.19 0.04
C ALA A 500 3.48 9.22 1.34
N GLN A 501 3.90 8.50 2.37
CA GLN A 501 3.18 8.50 3.63
C GLN A 501 3.22 9.87 4.34
N GLN A 502 4.31 10.63 4.17
CA GLN A 502 4.50 11.95 4.78
C GLN A 502 3.89 13.08 3.94
N ALA A 503 3.89 12.93 2.61
CA ALA A 503 3.42 13.93 1.66
C ALA A 503 2.07 13.59 1.02
N ARG A 504 1.34 12.61 1.55
CA ARG A 504 0.16 11.99 0.91
C ARG A 504 -0.88 13.00 0.47
N GLU A 505 -1.27 13.92 1.34
CA GLU A 505 -2.30 14.92 1.04
C GLU A 505 -1.89 15.82 -0.12
N GLN A 506 -0.63 16.27 -0.12
CA GLN A 506 -0.09 17.09 -1.20
C GLN A 506 -0.02 16.33 -2.54
N LEU A 507 0.32 15.02 -2.50
CA LEU A 507 0.35 14.20 -3.71
C LEU A 507 -1.05 14.05 -4.32
N TYR A 508 -2.11 13.97 -3.52
CA TYR A 508 -3.48 13.97 -3.99
C TYR A 508 -3.87 15.32 -4.62
N GLU A 509 -3.56 16.44 -3.96
CA GLU A 509 -3.91 17.78 -4.42
C GLU A 509 -3.24 18.16 -5.74
N VAL A 510 -2.05 17.58 -6.02
CA VAL A 510 -1.31 17.81 -7.26
C VAL A 510 -1.60 16.76 -8.34
N ASP A 511 -2.55 15.84 -8.11
CA ASP A 511 -2.90 14.81 -9.10
C ASP A 511 -1.65 14.06 -9.57
N THR A 512 -0.96 13.41 -8.61
CA THR A 512 0.40 12.91 -8.79
C THR A 512 0.44 11.52 -9.39
N TYR A 513 1.26 11.35 -10.42
CA TYR A 513 1.61 10.07 -11.00
C TYR A 513 3.07 9.72 -10.71
N PHE A 514 3.36 8.44 -10.58
CA PHE A 514 4.73 7.93 -10.68
C PHE A 514 4.73 6.49 -11.22
N TYR A 515 5.81 6.12 -11.91
CA TYR A 515 5.95 4.74 -12.38
C TYR A 515 6.49 3.83 -11.28
N ALA A 516 6.12 2.55 -11.31
CA ALA A 516 6.56 1.57 -10.35
C ALA A 516 6.57 0.16 -10.94
N THR A 517 7.52 -0.69 -10.52
CA THR A 517 7.57 -2.11 -10.87
C THR A 517 6.92 -2.99 -9.79
N PHE A 518 6.65 -2.43 -8.64
CA PHE A 518 5.84 -3.00 -7.56
C PHE A 518 5.18 -1.87 -6.78
N PHE A 519 3.99 -2.11 -6.28
CA PHE A 519 3.29 -1.14 -5.43
C PHE A 519 2.22 -1.85 -4.60
N THR A 520 2.12 -1.47 -3.34
CA THR A 520 1.04 -1.88 -2.45
C THR A 520 0.61 -0.76 -1.53
N HIS A 521 -0.67 -0.71 -1.26
CA HIS A 521 -1.25 0.18 -0.26
C HIS A 521 -2.39 -0.57 0.45
N PHE A 522 -2.57 -0.34 1.75
CA PHE A 522 -3.60 -1.04 2.54
C PHE A 522 -5.03 -0.55 2.28
N SER A 523 -5.23 0.44 1.39
CA SER A 523 -6.55 0.70 0.80
C SER A 523 -6.95 -0.35 -0.24
N ILE A 524 -6.01 -1.16 -0.73
CA ILE A 524 -6.29 -2.31 -1.61
C ILE A 524 -6.79 -3.45 -0.73
N PRO A 525 -8.02 -3.97 -0.96
CA PRO A 525 -8.66 -4.94 -0.07
C PRO A 525 -7.83 -6.21 0.15
N GLU A 526 -7.19 -6.73 -0.90
CA GLU A 526 -6.37 -7.94 -0.84
C GLU A 526 -5.12 -7.73 0.00
N ALA A 527 -4.48 -6.55 -0.10
CA ALA A 527 -3.31 -6.20 0.71
C ALA A 527 -3.69 -6.03 2.19
N ALA A 528 -4.83 -5.42 2.47
CA ALA A 528 -5.36 -5.29 3.84
C ALA A 528 -5.73 -6.66 4.42
N LYS A 529 -6.38 -7.52 3.64
CA LYS A 529 -6.71 -8.90 4.04
C LYS A 529 -5.43 -9.68 4.38
N PHE A 530 -4.43 -9.62 3.51
CA PHE A 530 -3.15 -10.28 3.75
C PHE A 530 -2.47 -9.78 5.04
N GLN A 531 -2.45 -8.47 5.29
CA GLN A 531 -1.87 -7.92 6.52
C GLN A 531 -2.58 -8.46 7.75
N ASN A 532 -3.91 -8.48 7.76
CA ASN A 532 -4.68 -8.99 8.89
C ASN A 532 -4.43 -10.49 9.13
N GLU A 533 -4.35 -11.29 8.07
CA GLU A 533 -4.00 -12.70 8.14
C GLU A 533 -2.56 -12.89 8.66
N PHE A 534 -1.61 -12.09 8.17
CA PHE A 534 -0.22 -12.12 8.62
C PHE A 534 -0.10 -11.82 10.12
N ILE A 535 -0.79 -10.78 10.62
CA ILE A 535 -0.85 -10.47 12.05
C ILE A 535 -1.46 -11.63 12.84
N ARG A 536 -2.53 -12.23 12.33
CA ARG A 536 -3.19 -13.39 12.96
C ARG A 536 -2.27 -14.61 13.08
N TRP A 537 -1.45 -14.87 12.06
CA TRP A 537 -0.55 -16.03 12.05
C TRP A 537 0.70 -15.82 12.89
N TYR A 538 1.31 -14.64 12.80
CA TYR A 538 2.64 -14.40 13.36
C TYR A 538 2.65 -13.46 14.56
N ASN A 539 1.48 -12.93 14.96
CA ASN A 539 1.29 -12.01 16.09
C ASN A 539 2.21 -10.78 16.03
N ARG A 540 2.48 -10.29 14.83
CA ARG A 540 3.27 -9.07 14.55
C ARG A 540 2.86 -8.43 13.24
N ASP A 541 3.10 -7.12 13.10
CA ASP A 541 2.93 -6.40 11.84
C ASP A 541 4.03 -6.75 10.81
N LEU A 542 3.72 -6.51 9.54
CA LEU A 542 4.72 -6.46 8.47
C LEU A 542 5.72 -5.33 8.73
N GLN A 543 6.99 -5.55 8.40
CA GLN A 543 8.01 -4.52 8.48
C GLN A 543 7.66 -3.32 7.60
N LYS A 544 7.93 -2.10 8.11
CA LYS A 544 7.64 -0.84 7.39
C LYS A 544 8.74 -0.49 6.39
N ILE A 545 9.08 -1.42 5.53
CA ILE A 545 10.10 -1.28 4.48
C ILE A 545 9.48 -1.58 3.10
N PHE A 546 10.11 -1.10 2.04
CA PHE A 546 9.71 -1.38 0.66
C PHE A 546 10.85 -2.03 -0.12
N PRO A 547 10.56 -3.11 -0.90
CA PRO A 547 9.30 -3.85 -0.93
C PRO A 547 8.98 -4.49 0.43
N ARG A 548 7.70 -4.77 0.71
CA ARG A 548 7.28 -5.54 1.89
C ARG A 548 7.60 -7.00 1.67
N TYR A 549 8.55 -7.51 2.45
CA TYR A 549 9.11 -8.86 2.21
C TYR A 549 8.08 -9.98 2.38
N GLY A 550 7.14 -9.86 3.32
CA GLY A 550 6.05 -10.83 3.47
C GLY A 550 5.13 -10.91 2.25
N MET A 551 4.77 -9.76 1.68
CA MET A 551 3.97 -9.74 0.45
C MET A 551 4.74 -10.24 -0.76
N LEU A 552 6.04 -9.90 -0.87
CA LEU A 552 6.92 -10.40 -1.92
C LEU A 552 7.04 -11.93 -1.87
N GLY A 553 7.23 -12.49 -0.67
CA GLY A 553 7.28 -13.94 -0.47
C GLY A 553 5.98 -14.62 -0.85
N TYR A 554 4.84 -14.02 -0.49
CA TYR A 554 3.52 -14.51 -0.89
C TYR A 554 3.32 -14.49 -2.41
N ASP A 555 3.61 -13.36 -3.05
CA ASP A 555 3.44 -13.20 -4.49
C ASP A 555 4.29 -14.20 -5.27
N ILE A 556 5.58 -14.33 -4.91
CA ILE A 556 6.51 -15.28 -5.54
C ILE A 556 6.11 -16.72 -5.23
N GLY A 557 5.80 -17.03 -3.98
CA GLY A 557 5.39 -18.37 -3.58
C GLY A 557 4.17 -18.84 -4.36
N TYR A 558 3.11 -18.02 -4.39
CA TYR A 558 1.88 -18.37 -5.11
C TYR A 558 2.14 -18.55 -6.61
N GLN A 559 2.77 -17.54 -7.26
CA GLN A 559 3.02 -17.55 -8.70
C GLN A 559 3.84 -18.77 -9.12
N PHE A 560 5.00 -18.98 -8.51
CA PHE A 560 5.95 -19.97 -8.99
C PHE A 560 5.61 -21.40 -8.56
N ILE A 561 5.08 -21.60 -7.35
CA ILE A 561 4.65 -22.94 -6.91
C ILE A 561 3.49 -23.42 -7.80
N LEU A 562 2.46 -22.59 -7.99
CA LEU A 562 1.32 -22.96 -8.82
C LEU A 562 1.70 -23.14 -10.29
N SER A 563 2.57 -22.27 -10.82
CA SER A 563 3.06 -22.43 -12.20
C SER A 563 3.88 -23.71 -12.38
N THR A 564 4.69 -24.10 -11.39
CA THR A 564 5.45 -25.36 -11.45
C THR A 564 4.51 -26.56 -11.42
N ILE A 565 3.49 -26.55 -10.58
CA ILE A 565 2.47 -27.60 -10.50
C ILE A 565 1.73 -27.74 -11.84
N ASN A 566 1.30 -26.62 -12.43
CA ASN A 566 0.47 -26.62 -13.63
C ASN A 566 1.25 -26.89 -14.92
N TYR A 567 2.49 -26.39 -15.00
CA TYR A 567 3.22 -26.35 -16.27
C TYR A 567 4.50 -27.19 -16.27
N GLY A 568 5.02 -27.58 -15.12
CA GLY A 568 6.23 -28.38 -15.00
C GLY A 568 7.39 -27.82 -15.84
N ARG A 569 7.86 -28.61 -16.84
CA ARG A 569 8.95 -28.21 -17.74
C ARG A 569 8.59 -27.05 -18.69
N GLU A 570 7.31 -26.83 -18.96
CA GLU A 570 6.83 -25.74 -19.82
C GLU A 570 6.72 -24.39 -19.06
N LEU A 571 7.06 -24.37 -17.76
CA LEU A 571 6.97 -23.16 -16.93
C LEU A 571 7.61 -21.93 -17.58
N PRO A 572 8.83 -21.99 -18.16
CA PRO A 572 9.44 -20.81 -18.77
C PRO A 572 8.61 -20.19 -19.90
N ASP A 573 7.88 -21.00 -20.64
CA ASP A 573 7.09 -20.53 -21.79
C ASP A 573 5.67 -20.12 -21.37
N LYS A 574 5.16 -20.67 -20.25
CA LYS A 574 3.78 -20.47 -19.79
C LYS A 574 3.64 -19.63 -18.50
N ILE A 575 4.72 -19.11 -17.96
CA ILE A 575 4.72 -18.38 -16.68
C ILE A 575 3.74 -17.18 -16.65
N ASN A 576 3.48 -16.57 -17.81
CA ASN A 576 2.58 -15.43 -17.93
C ASN A 576 1.10 -15.82 -18.11
N GLU A 577 0.78 -17.11 -18.28
CA GLU A 577 -0.60 -17.57 -18.51
C GLU A 577 -1.39 -17.73 -17.21
N LEU A 578 -0.72 -17.74 -16.05
CA LEU A 578 -1.37 -17.93 -14.75
C LEU A 578 -2.26 -16.73 -14.39
N PRO A 579 -3.57 -16.91 -14.18
CA PRO A 579 -4.48 -15.84 -13.78
C PRO A 579 -4.34 -15.54 -12.29
N PHE A 580 -3.28 -14.83 -11.90
CA PHE A 580 -3.02 -14.44 -10.51
C PHE A 580 -2.87 -12.94 -10.40
N THR A 581 -3.49 -12.33 -9.39
CA THR A 581 -3.31 -10.92 -9.05
C THR A 581 -2.44 -10.81 -7.80
N PRO A 582 -1.18 -10.41 -7.95
CA PRO A 582 -0.25 -10.25 -6.84
C PRO A 582 -0.63 -9.10 -5.90
N LEU A 583 -0.22 -9.18 -4.63
CA LEU A 583 -0.50 -8.18 -3.60
C LEU A 583 0.27 -6.88 -3.82
N GLN A 584 1.54 -6.98 -4.16
CA GLN A 584 2.38 -5.79 -4.41
C GLN A 584 3.15 -5.89 -5.71
N SER A 585 3.69 -7.04 -6.04
CA SER A 585 4.47 -7.26 -7.26
C SER A 585 3.57 -7.20 -8.49
N GLY A 586 4.15 -7.31 -9.64
CA GLY A 586 3.47 -7.67 -10.86
C GLY A 586 4.38 -8.64 -11.58
N PHE A 587 3.82 -9.50 -12.40
CA PHE A 587 4.59 -10.46 -13.17
C PHE A 587 4.27 -10.30 -14.65
N LYS A 588 5.32 -10.05 -15.43
CA LYS A 588 5.36 -10.10 -16.88
C LYS A 588 6.77 -10.48 -17.26
N PHE A 589 6.99 -11.76 -17.45
CA PHE A 589 8.31 -12.27 -17.77
C PHE A 589 8.56 -12.25 -19.28
N GLU A 590 9.67 -11.64 -19.66
CA GLU A 590 10.16 -11.65 -21.04
C GLU A 590 11.57 -12.24 -21.08
N ARG A 591 11.86 -13.02 -22.11
CA ARG A 591 13.19 -13.58 -22.31
C ARG A 591 14.16 -12.48 -22.73
N ILE A 592 15.35 -12.45 -22.11
CA ILE A 592 16.36 -11.41 -22.39
C ILE A 592 16.86 -11.53 -23.85
N ASP A 593 17.12 -12.76 -24.27
CA ASP A 593 17.55 -13.14 -25.62
C ASP A 593 16.85 -14.45 -26.00
N ASN A 594 17.05 -14.99 -27.21
CA ASN A 594 16.40 -16.22 -27.64
C ASN A 594 16.54 -17.40 -26.68
N ASN A 595 17.64 -17.50 -25.93
CA ASN A 595 17.92 -18.54 -24.93
C ASN A 595 18.38 -17.97 -23.58
N GLY A 596 18.09 -16.70 -23.29
CA GLY A 596 18.48 -16.04 -22.04
C GLY A 596 17.48 -16.28 -20.92
N ALA A 597 17.79 -15.72 -19.77
CA ALA A 597 16.93 -15.73 -18.59
C ALA A 597 15.60 -15.00 -18.82
N MET A 598 14.63 -15.33 -18.01
CA MET A 598 13.35 -14.63 -17.92
C MET A 598 13.49 -13.40 -16.99
N MET A 599 13.21 -12.22 -17.50
CA MET A 599 13.24 -10.98 -16.72
C MET A 599 11.83 -10.43 -16.54
N ASN A 600 11.48 -10.12 -15.31
CA ASN A 600 10.23 -9.43 -15.03
C ASN A 600 10.30 -7.98 -15.55
N LYS A 601 9.34 -7.59 -16.37
CA LYS A 601 9.19 -6.25 -16.94
C LYS A 601 7.87 -5.58 -16.58
N LYS A 602 7.14 -6.15 -15.62
CA LYS A 602 5.86 -5.57 -15.18
C LYS A 602 6.03 -4.14 -14.74
N LEU A 603 5.12 -3.29 -15.22
CA LEU A 603 5.13 -1.86 -15.00
C LEU A 603 3.73 -1.36 -14.65
N PHE A 604 3.66 -0.39 -13.74
CA PHE A 604 2.45 0.29 -13.34
C PHE A 604 2.67 1.80 -13.35
N PHE A 605 1.60 2.56 -13.58
CA PHE A 605 1.50 3.92 -13.05
C PHE A 605 0.69 3.89 -11.77
N ILE A 606 1.17 4.62 -10.79
CA ILE A 606 0.49 4.85 -9.54
C ILE A 606 -0.03 6.28 -9.57
N HIS A 607 -1.31 6.44 -9.39
CA HIS A 607 -2.00 7.71 -9.49
C HIS A 607 -2.66 8.07 -8.17
N TYR A 608 -2.24 9.17 -7.58
CA TYR A 608 -2.86 9.81 -6.43
C TYR A 608 -3.87 10.81 -6.94
N THR A 609 -5.14 10.41 -6.98
CA THR A 609 -6.23 11.22 -7.56
C THR A 609 -6.70 12.31 -6.60
N ARG A 610 -7.23 13.41 -7.13
CA ARG A 610 -7.82 14.50 -6.32
C ARG A 610 -9.00 14.08 -5.46
N ASP A 611 -9.65 12.97 -5.80
CA ASP A 611 -10.70 12.35 -4.99
C ASP A 611 -10.15 11.56 -3.79
N TYR A 612 -8.85 11.72 -3.48
CA TYR A 612 -8.14 11.04 -2.40
C TYR A 612 -8.09 9.51 -2.54
N ASN A 613 -8.14 9.00 -3.77
CA ASN A 613 -7.94 7.60 -4.08
C ASN A 613 -6.52 7.34 -4.59
N ILE A 614 -6.09 6.08 -4.47
CA ILE A 614 -4.85 5.59 -5.08
C ILE A 614 -5.23 4.54 -6.11
N GLU A 615 -4.87 4.79 -7.36
CA GLU A 615 -5.08 3.88 -8.47
C GLU A 615 -3.75 3.23 -8.86
N LYS A 616 -3.77 1.91 -9.04
CA LYS A 616 -2.65 1.13 -9.61
C LYS A 616 -3.02 0.78 -11.04
N ILE A 617 -2.54 1.58 -11.98
CA ILE A 617 -2.85 1.45 -13.41
C ILE A 617 -1.90 0.44 -14.03
N ASP A 618 -2.46 -0.64 -14.55
CA ASP A 618 -1.72 -1.70 -15.24
C ASP A 618 -1.43 -1.24 -16.68
N LEU A 619 -0.15 -1.15 -17.06
CA LEU A 619 0.28 -0.65 -18.36
C LEU A 619 0.41 -1.75 -19.44
N ASP A 620 0.09 -2.97 -19.11
CA ASP A 620 0.16 -4.12 -20.01
C ASP A 620 -1.24 -4.62 -20.49
N LYS A 621 -2.27 -3.84 -20.19
CA LYS A 621 -3.66 -4.14 -20.61
C LYS A 621 -4.00 -3.49 -21.92
#